data_2076371cc1a7b27fc39435ad95313a4a
#
_entry.id   2076371cc1a7b27fc39435ad95313a4a
#
_cell.length_a   1.000
_cell.length_b   1.000
_cell.length_c   1.000
_cell.angle_alpha   90.00
_cell.angle_beta   90.00
_cell.angle_gamma   90.00
#
_symmetry.space_group_name_H-M   'P 1'
#
loop_
_entity.id
_entity.type
_entity.pdbx_description
1 polymer ?
#
loop_
_entity_poly.entity_id
_entity_poly.type
_entity_poly.pdbx_seq_one_letter_code
_entity_poly.pdbx_strand_id
1 'polypeptide(L)'
;MAVSSAEASPPADALAKLRIQRAEPQLKNSWLKRSLRMLLVAAVLLGTAVVGVALAYSNGWLVVGKNWLAVPEIMQSRLEVRLASVTVESGRSADATVVATGYLESRRQAKIGARAPGRIELIHVEEGSRVETGQILAVLEHADLDASLAAIEASLARAKATQQEQELTIRQSQREFERTERLWNSKVASETEYEERKFKYESDVARRASLVADVALAEARVREAEQMKANMFIKAPFNGTVISKDAEVGESILPGGMGEASGRGSAVTVADLEHLEVECDVKEDFISRIVPGQTTEVAVDAVPGFRYQGRVRKIIPMGDRARATIKVKVEIV
;
A
#
# COMPACT_ATOMS: atom_id res chain seq x y z
N MET A 1 9.21 -37.59 -39.30
CA MET A 1 9.28 -36.31 -40.04
C MET A 1 9.51 -35.22 -39.00
N ALA A 2 10.75 -34.75 -38.97
CA ALA A 2 11.21 -33.69 -38.08
C ALA A 2 10.92 -32.33 -38.72
N VAL A 3 10.31 -31.41 -37.97
CA VAL A 3 10.25 -30.01 -38.33
C VAL A 3 11.05 -29.22 -37.28
N SER A 4 12.22 -28.81 -37.76
CA SER A 4 13.16 -27.92 -37.12
C SER A 4 12.56 -26.49 -37.04
N SER A 5 12.43 -25.93 -35.84
CA SER A 5 12.21 -24.53 -35.62
C SER A 5 13.54 -23.85 -35.41
N ALA A 6 13.97 -23.06 -36.41
CA ALA A 6 15.14 -22.20 -36.35
C ALA A 6 14.79 -20.91 -35.57
N GLU A 7 15.41 -20.72 -34.42
CA GLU A 7 15.49 -19.43 -33.74
C GLU A 7 16.40 -18.48 -34.53
N ALA A 8 15.86 -17.42 -35.04
CA ALA A 8 16.60 -16.32 -35.65
C ALA A 8 17.03 -15.32 -34.59
N SER A 9 18.30 -15.29 -34.25
CA SER A 9 18.94 -14.22 -33.47
C SER A 9 18.93 -12.91 -34.26
N PRO A 10 18.65 -11.75 -33.66
CA PRO A 10 18.73 -10.48 -34.37
C PRO A 10 20.19 -10.10 -34.59
N PRO A 11 20.52 -9.48 -35.73
CA PRO A 11 21.91 -9.13 -36.12
C PRO A 11 22.45 -8.03 -35.20
N ALA A 12 23.68 -8.24 -34.74
CA ALA A 12 24.45 -7.34 -33.86
C ALA A 12 24.75 -5.94 -34.46
N ASP A 13 24.35 -5.68 -35.67
CA ASP A 13 24.64 -4.41 -36.38
C ASP A 13 23.65 -3.28 -36.10
N ALA A 14 22.53 -3.53 -35.41
CA ALA A 14 21.55 -2.48 -35.10
C ALA A 14 21.96 -1.57 -33.93
N LEU A 15 22.90 -2.02 -33.08
CA LEU A 15 23.34 -1.25 -31.90
C LEU A 15 24.54 -0.33 -32.17
N ALA A 16 25.20 -0.47 -33.32
CA ALA A 16 26.33 0.36 -33.67
C ALA A 16 25.93 1.80 -34.13
N LYS A 17 24.66 2.04 -34.43
CA LYS A 17 24.17 3.35 -34.92
C LYS A 17 23.75 4.32 -33.83
N LEU A 18 23.83 3.94 -32.54
CA LEU A 18 23.46 4.79 -31.40
C LEU A 18 24.68 5.42 -30.69
N ARG A 19 25.86 5.38 -31.29
CA ARG A 19 27.04 6.04 -30.70
C ARG A 19 26.99 7.54 -30.99
N ILE A 20 26.48 8.30 -30.03
CA ILE A 20 26.54 9.77 -30.03
C ILE A 20 28.00 10.17 -29.93
N GLN A 21 28.57 10.68 -31.05
CA GLN A 21 29.87 11.33 -31.06
C GLN A 21 29.74 12.67 -30.34
N ARG A 22 30.26 12.76 -29.11
CA ARG A 22 30.53 14.06 -28.49
C ARG A 22 31.62 14.77 -29.26
N ALA A 23 31.26 15.82 -29.97
CA ALA A 23 32.22 16.75 -30.55
C ALA A 23 32.87 17.53 -29.40
N GLU A 24 34.18 17.38 -29.26
CA GLU A 24 34.99 18.25 -28.38
C GLU A 24 35.01 19.66 -28.92
N PRO A 25 34.78 20.70 -28.10
CA PRO A 25 34.86 22.08 -28.59
C PRO A 25 36.31 22.45 -28.76
N GLN A 26 36.74 22.70 -30.01
CA GLN A 26 38.00 23.30 -30.35
C GLN A 26 38.01 24.75 -29.84
N LEU A 27 38.76 25.02 -28.79
CA LEU A 27 39.02 26.35 -28.26
C LEU A 27 39.91 27.11 -29.27
N LYS A 28 39.31 27.97 -30.10
CA LYS A 28 40.01 28.93 -30.95
C LYS A 28 40.70 29.99 -30.09
N ASN A 29 42.03 29.93 -30.00
CA ASN A 29 42.95 30.80 -29.26
C ASN A 29 43.05 32.25 -29.83
N SER A 30 41.98 32.80 -30.41
CA SER A 30 41.97 34.13 -30.97
C SER A 30 41.66 35.25 -29.95
N TRP A 31 41.10 34.92 -28.79
CA TRP A 31 40.74 35.92 -27.78
C TRP A 31 41.95 36.39 -26.94
N LEU A 32 42.89 35.52 -26.64
CA LEU A 32 44.12 35.86 -25.90
C LEU A 32 45.02 36.85 -26.63
N LYS A 33 45.05 36.84 -27.99
CA LYS A 33 45.83 37.78 -28.74
C LYS A 33 45.17 39.18 -28.87
N ARG A 34 43.85 39.28 -28.70
CA ARG A 34 43.14 40.55 -28.68
C ARG A 34 43.21 41.21 -27.29
N SER A 35 43.10 40.46 -26.21
CA SER A 35 43.24 40.99 -24.86
C SER A 35 44.65 41.48 -24.54
N LEU A 36 45.69 40.82 -25.07
CA LEU A 36 47.07 41.25 -24.91
C LEU A 36 47.37 42.55 -25.64
N ARG A 37 46.78 42.77 -26.84
CA ARG A 37 46.90 44.03 -27.58
C ARG A 37 46.16 45.19 -26.92
N MET A 38 45.00 44.95 -26.32
CA MET A 38 44.27 45.96 -25.56
C MET A 38 45.03 46.35 -24.28
N LEU A 39 45.68 45.42 -23.60
CA LEU A 39 46.47 45.69 -22.42
C LEU A 39 47.72 46.52 -22.76
N LEU A 40 48.38 46.24 -23.89
CA LEU A 40 49.52 47.06 -24.39
C LEU A 40 49.12 48.49 -24.75
N VAL A 41 47.96 48.67 -25.42
CA VAL A 41 47.45 50.01 -25.74
C VAL A 41 47.05 50.76 -24.47
N ALA A 42 46.43 50.13 -23.51
CA ALA A 42 46.10 50.73 -22.23
C ALA A 42 47.35 51.17 -21.43
N ALA A 43 48.41 50.34 -21.43
CA ALA A 43 49.66 50.66 -20.78
C ALA A 43 50.38 51.86 -21.42
N VAL A 44 50.33 51.96 -22.74
CA VAL A 44 50.92 53.12 -23.48
C VAL A 44 50.14 54.39 -23.19
N LEU A 45 48.79 54.33 -23.16
CA LEU A 45 47.97 55.48 -22.84
C LEU A 45 48.17 55.94 -21.37
N LEU A 46 48.31 55.00 -20.45
CA LEU A 46 48.61 55.31 -19.06
C LEU A 46 50.00 55.95 -18.89
N GLY A 47 51.00 55.44 -19.60
CA GLY A 47 52.34 56.00 -19.62
C GLY A 47 52.41 57.45 -20.16
N THR A 48 51.70 57.71 -21.27
CA THR A 48 51.61 59.05 -21.84
C THR A 48 50.86 60.03 -20.92
N ALA A 49 49.80 59.58 -20.25
CA ALA A 49 49.07 60.40 -19.24
C ALA A 49 49.98 60.76 -18.06
N VAL A 50 50.78 59.83 -17.54
CA VAL A 50 51.72 60.07 -16.44
C VAL A 50 52.82 61.02 -16.84
N VAL A 51 53.39 60.90 -18.06
CA VAL A 51 54.40 61.83 -18.59
C VAL A 51 53.76 63.20 -18.80
N GLY A 52 52.54 63.31 -19.30
CA GLY A 52 51.79 64.56 -19.47
C GLY A 52 51.58 65.28 -18.14
N VAL A 53 51.17 64.55 -17.10
CA VAL A 53 50.99 65.09 -15.75
C VAL A 53 52.34 65.54 -15.13
N ALA A 54 53.41 64.78 -15.32
CA ALA A 54 54.73 65.13 -14.86
C ALA A 54 55.29 66.40 -15.54
N LEU A 55 55.09 66.53 -16.87
CA LEU A 55 55.46 67.74 -17.58
C LEU A 55 54.60 68.95 -17.21
N ALA A 56 53.33 68.78 -16.99
CA ALA A 56 52.44 69.89 -16.49
C ALA A 56 52.83 70.33 -15.06
N TYR A 57 53.34 69.40 -14.23
CA TYR A 57 53.86 69.72 -12.87
C TYR A 57 55.20 70.45 -12.93
N SER A 58 56.13 70.00 -13.83
CA SER A 58 57.42 70.66 -14.00
C SER A 58 57.36 72.05 -14.61
N ASN A 59 56.37 72.31 -15.44
CA ASN A 59 56.13 73.61 -16.08
C ASN A 59 55.19 74.59 -15.26
N GLY A 60 54.82 74.20 -14.02
CA GLY A 60 54.04 75.06 -13.10
C GLY A 60 52.58 75.23 -13.47
N TRP A 61 52.04 74.43 -14.39
CA TRP A 61 50.65 74.55 -14.84
C TRP A 61 49.64 73.79 -13.92
N LEU A 62 50.13 72.95 -13.01
CA LEU A 62 49.35 72.27 -11.99
C LEU A 62 49.83 72.66 -10.60
N VAL A 63 49.16 73.61 -9.99
CA VAL A 63 49.30 73.93 -8.58
C VAL A 63 48.43 72.96 -7.80
N VAL A 64 49.01 71.91 -7.27
CA VAL A 64 48.30 70.96 -6.38
C VAL A 64 48.12 71.69 -5.05
N GLY A 65 47.00 72.32 -4.84
CA GLY A 65 46.61 72.91 -3.53
C GLY A 65 46.61 71.83 -2.46
N LYS A 66 47.19 72.09 -1.29
CA LYS A 66 47.37 71.20 -0.15
C LYS A 66 46.05 70.68 0.46
N ASN A 67 44.91 71.03 -0.06
CA ASN A 67 43.56 70.73 0.51
C ASN A 67 42.63 69.93 -0.41
N TRP A 68 43.17 69.20 -1.39
CA TRP A 68 42.33 68.41 -2.27
C TRP A 68 41.73 67.14 -1.64
N LEU A 69 42.18 66.78 -0.39
CA LEU A 69 41.65 65.68 0.41
C LEU A 69 40.65 66.13 1.51
N ALA A 70 40.17 67.42 1.44
CA ALA A 70 39.07 67.78 2.29
C ALA A 70 37.81 67.05 1.81
N VAL A 71 37.51 65.96 2.48
CA VAL A 71 36.22 65.24 2.31
C VAL A 71 35.14 66.20 2.71
N PRO A 72 34.17 66.56 1.83
CA PRO A 72 33.12 67.48 2.20
C PRO A 72 32.39 66.98 3.46
N GLU A 73 32.13 67.88 4.41
CA GLU A 73 31.52 67.62 5.71
C GLU A 73 30.11 66.93 5.61
N ILE A 74 29.56 66.91 4.42
CA ILE A 74 28.29 66.26 4.09
C ILE A 74 28.36 64.75 4.23
N MET A 75 29.56 64.12 4.24
CA MET A 75 29.71 62.67 4.40
C MET A 75 29.94 62.22 5.87
N GLN A 76 29.91 63.15 6.81
CA GLN A 76 29.95 62.84 8.23
C GLN A 76 28.55 62.90 8.85
N SER A 77 27.54 62.40 8.15
CA SER A 77 26.30 62.02 8.84
C SER A 77 26.64 60.88 9.80
N ARG A 78 26.87 61.25 11.08
CA ARG A 78 26.89 60.25 12.14
C ARG A 78 25.54 59.56 12.09
N LEU A 79 25.57 58.29 11.62
CA LEU A 79 24.47 57.41 11.84
C LEU A 79 24.29 57.30 13.35
N GLU A 80 23.27 58.01 13.89
CA GLU A 80 22.78 57.74 15.22
C GLU A 80 22.23 56.30 15.23
N VAL A 81 23.09 55.37 15.56
CA VAL A 81 22.69 54.02 15.90
C VAL A 81 21.95 54.10 17.24
N ARG A 82 20.63 54.17 17.21
CA ARG A 82 19.82 53.92 18.40
C ARG A 82 20.03 52.44 18.74
N LEU A 83 20.88 52.18 19.71
CA LEU A 83 20.95 50.89 20.34
C LEU A 83 19.62 50.67 21.07
N ALA A 84 18.70 49.98 20.40
CA ALA A 84 17.57 49.36 21.08
C ALA A 84 18.19 48.17 21.85
N SER A 85 18.11 48.23 23.18
CA SER A 85 18.37 47.00 23.97
C SER A 85 17.32 45.98 23.56
N VAL A 86 17.75 44.98 22.82
CA VAL A 86 16.95 43.74 22.64
C VAL A 86 16.97 43.09 24.00
N THR A 87 15.93 43.29 24.78
CA THR A 87 15.63 42.41 25.88
C THR A 87 15.37 41.07 25.22
N VAL A 88 16.36 40.16 25.29
CA VAL A 88 16.10 38.76 25.12
C VAL A 88 15.18 38.43 26.30
N GLU A 89 13.87 38.42 26.07
CA GLU A 89 12.99 37.63 26.90
C GLU A 89 13.55 36.22 26.85
N SER A 90 14.24 35.85 27.92
CA SER A 90 14.45 34.45 28.26
C SER A 90 13.09 33.90 28.71
N GLY A 91 12.09 34.09 27.86
CA GLY A 91 10.90 33.32 27.83
C GLY A 91 11.31 31.94 27.37
N ARG A 92 11.20 30.99 28.30
CA ARG A 92 11.11 29.56 28.09
C ARG A 92 11.67 29.21 26.74
N SER A 93 12.79 28.46 26.71
CA SER A 93 13.26 27.87 25.46
C SER A 93 12.03 27.65 24.59
N ALA A 94 11.91 28.46 23.56
CA ALA A 94 10.85 28.23 22.59
C ALA A 94 11.10 26.79 22.17
N ASP A 95 10.35 25.89 22.75
CA ASP A 95 10.31 24.50 22.28
C ASP A 95 10.10 24.68 20.80
N ALA A 96 11.17 24.44 20.05
CA ALA A 96 11.19 24.76 18.64
C ALA A 96 10.05 23.95 18.02
N THR A 97 8.91 24.59 17.89
CA THR A 97 7.68 23.97 17.40
C THR A 97 7.95 23.49 15.99
N VAL A 98 7.93 22.19 15.81
CA VAL A 98 8.07 21.61 14.49
C VAL A 98 6.72 21.77 13.80
N VAL A 99 6.71 22.55 12.71
CA VAL A 99 5.53 22.69 11.85
C VAL A 99 5.72 21.78 10.64
N ALA A 100 4.74 20.95 10.40
CA ALA A 100 4.70 20.03 9.25
C ALA A 100 3.35 20.13 8.56
N THR A 101 3.34 19.95 7.27
CA THR A 101 2.12 19.82 6.47
C THR A 101 1.84 18.34 6.19
N GLY A 102 0.57 18.00 6.03
CA GLY A 102 0.16 16.63 5.79
C GLY A 102 -1.25 16.53 5.26
N TYR A 103 -1.71 15.31 5.11
CA TYR A 103 -3.06 15.01 4.65
C TYR A 103 -3.81 14.21 5.72
N LEU A 104 -5.11 14.48 5.78
CA LEU A 104 -6.02 13.71 6.63
C LEU A 104 -6.36 12.40 5.92
N GLU A 105 -6.06 11.30 6.56
CA GLU A 105 -6.32 9.97 6.03
C GLU A 105 -7.13 9.14 7.03
N SER A 106 -7.84 8.16 6.52
CA SER A 106 -8.46 7.16 7.36
C SER A 106 -7.41 6.20 7.94
N ARG A 107 -7.53 5.90 9.23
CA ARG A 107 -6.66 4.93 9.90
C ARG A 107 -6.70 3.55 9.27
N ARG A 108 -7.86 3.13 8.73
CA ARG A 108 -8.07 1.87 8.04
C ARG A 108 -8.82 2.10 6.76
N GLN A 109 -8.17 1.81 5.66
CA GLN A 109 -8.76 1.81 4.33
C GLN A 109 -8.45 0.47 3.67
N ALA A 110 -9.45 -0.14 3.05
CA ALA A 110 -9.28 -1.38 2.32
C ALA A 110 -10.01 -1.33 0.98
N LYS A 111 -9.31 -1.74 -0.06
CA LYS A 111 -9.91 -2.09 -1.34
C LYS A 111 -10.42 -3.51 -1.25
N ILE A 112 -11.74 -3.68 -1.35
CA ILE A 112 -12.43 -4.96 -1.16
C ILE A 112 -12.78 -5.50 -2.53
N GLY A 113 -12.21 -6.65 -2.86
CA GLY A 113 -12.44 -7.36 -4.12
C GLY A 113 -13.02 -8.74 -3.91
N ALA A 114 -13.24 -9.43 -5.02
CA ALA A 114 -13.70 -10.79 -5.02
C ALA A 114 -12.61 -11.77 -4.54
N ARG A 115 -13.03 -12.84 -3.89
CA ARG A 115 -12.17 -13.97 -3.53
C ARG A 115 -12.11 -15.05 -4.60
N ALA A 116 -13.11 -15.07 -5.48
CA ALA A 116 -13.18 -15.94 -6.63
C ALA A 116 -13.54 -15.11 -7.89
N PRO A 117 -13.15 -15.56 -9.08
CA PRO A 117 -13.52 -14.88 -10.31
C PRO A 117 -15.02 -15.01 -10.56
N GLY A 118 -15.64 -13.96 -11.06
CA GLY A 118 -17.06 -13.96 -11.39
C GLY A 118 -17.52 -12.65 -11.97
N ARG A 119 -18.76 -12.60 -12.43
CA ARG A 119 -19.43 -11.38 -12.86
C ARG A 119 -20.29 -10.84 -11.73
N ILE A 120 -20.31 -9.54 -11.55
CA ILE A 120 -21.11 -8.88 -10.52
C ILE A 120 -22.58 -8.93 -10.93
N GLU A 121 -23.39 -9.57 -10.10
CA GLU A 121 -24.84 -9.66 -10.26
C GLU A 121 -25.54 -8.45 -9.64
N LEU A 122 -25.14 -8.10 -8.40
CA LEU A 122 -25.73 -7.00 -7.64
C LEU A 122 -24.67 -6.29 -6.81
N ILE A 123 -24.86 -4.97 -6.63
CA ILE A 123 -24.12 -4.13 -5.68
C ILE A 123 -25.15 -3.50 -4.74
N HIS A 124 -24.99 -3.72 -3.43
CA HIS A 124 -25.95 -3.28 -2.41
C HIS A 124 -25.60 -1.94 -1.78
N VAL A 125 -24.47 -1.34 -2.17
CA VAL A 125 -23.93 -0.12 -1.55
C VAL A 125 -23.60 0.91 -2.61
N GLU A 126 -23.69 2.19 -2.21
CA GLU A 126 -23.30 3.34 -3.00
C GLU A 126 -22.18 4.10 -2.30
N GLU A 127 -21.49 5.00 -3.00
CA GLU A 127 -20.51 5.89 -2.42
C GLU A 127 -21.15 6.75 -1.31
N GLY A 128 -20.48 6.86 -0.18
CA GLY A 128 -21.00 7.52 1.02
C GLY A 128 -21.84 6.62 1.94
N SER A 129 -22.20 5.40 1.54
CA SER A 129 -22.97 4.47 2.39
C SER A 129 -22.13 3.99 3.58
N ARG A 130 -22.74 3.96 4.78
CA ARG A 130 -22.16 3.31 5.96
C ARG A 130 -22.37 1.81 5.87
N VAL A 131 -21.35 1.06 6.26
CA VAL A 131 -21.35 -0.41 6.22
C VAL A 131 -20.83 -0.98 7.52
N GLU A 132 -21.38 -2.14 7.90
CA GLU A 132 -20.98 -2.90 9.09
C GLU A 132 -20.12 -4.10 8.71
N THR A 133 -19.32 -4.57 9.66
CA THR A 133 -18.50 -5.78 9.49
C THR A 133 -19.37 -6.99 9.10
N GLY A 134 -19.00 -7.66 8.02
CA GLY A 134 -19.73 -8.82 7.50
C GLY A 134 -20.92 -8.49 6.60
N GLN A 135 -21.30 -7.22 6.47
CA GLN A 135 -22.36 -6.78 5.54
C GLN A 135 -21.96 -7.10 4.10
N ILE A 136 -22.91 -7.60 3.31
CA ILE A 136 -22.71 -7.89 1.90
C ILE A 136 -22.70 -6.57 1.12
N LEU A 137 -21.61 -6.33 0.41
CA LEU A 137 -21.41 -5.15 -0.43
C LEU A 137 -21.81 -5.41 -1.87
N ALA A 138 -21.40 -6.57 -2.38
CA ALA A 138 -21.73 -7.01 -3.73
C ALA A 138 -21.89 -8.54 -3.77
N VAL A 139 -22.63 -9.00 -4.75
CA VAL A 139 -22.91 -10.41 -5.02
C VAL A 139 -22.44 -10.73 -6.43
N LEU A 140 -21.70 -11.83 -6.57
CA LEU A 140 -21.31 -12.36 -7.86
C LEU A 140 -22.34 -13.40 -8.32
N GLU A 141 -22.47 -13.60 -9.63
CA GLU A 141 -23.29 -14.66 -10.21
C GLU A 141 -22.92 -16.02 -9.63
N HIS A 142 -23.87 -16.73 -9.06
CA HIS A 142 -23.63 -17.96 -8.31
C HIS A 142 -24.69 -19.07 -8.53
N ALA A 143 -25.58 -18.89 -9.51
CA ALA A 143 -26.65 -19.85 -9.81
C ALA A 143 -26.13 -21.27 -10.09
N ASP A 144 -25.00 -21.39 -10.78
CA ASP A 144 -24.37 -22.69 -11.06
C ASP A 144 -23.83 -23.35 -9.78
N LEU A 145 -23.31 -22.55 -8.85
CA LEU A 145 -22.84 -23.04 -7.55
C LEU A 145 -24.02 -23.48 -6.67
N ASP A 146 -25.17 -22.82 -6.74
CA ASP A 146 -26.37 -23.24 -6.03
C ASP A 146 -26.88 -24.59 -6.54
N ALA A 147 -26.91 -24.77 -7.85
CA ALA A 147 -27.27 -26.06 -8.44
C ALA A 147 -26.27 -27.16 -8.06
N SER A 148 -24.98 -26.86 -8.05
CA SER A 148 -23.93 -27.79 -7.64
C SER A 148 -24.04 -28.14 -6.16
N LEU A 149 -24.26 -27.18 -5.28
CA LEU A 149 -24.45 -27.39 -3.84
C LEU A 149 -25.64 -28.32 -3.59
N ALA A 150 -26.80 -28.06 -4.23
CA ALA A 150 -27.98 -28.91 -4.09
C ALA A 150 -27.72 -30.36 -4.52
N ALA A 151 -26.93 -30.58 -5.58
CA ALA A 151 -26.55 -31.94 -6.02
C ALA A 151 -25.64 -32.64 -4.98
N ILE A 152 -24.70 -31.90 -4.39
CA ILE A 152 -23.79 -32.43 -3.35
C ILE A 152 -24.57 -32.73 -2.05
N GLU A 153 -25.51 -31.87 -1.67
CA GLU A 153 -26.39 -32.10 -0.51
C GLU A 153 -27.26 -33.35 -0.70
N ALA A 154 -27.80 -33.57 -1.90
CA ALA A 154 -28.52 -34.76 -2.24
C ALA A 154 -27.63 -36.03 -2.13
N SER A 155 -26.34 -35.92 -2.51
CA SER A 155 -25.37 -37.01 -2.32
C SER A 155 -25.12 -37.29 -0.85
N LEU A 156 -25.00 -36.29 0.00
CA LEU A 156 -24.90 -36.45 1.46
C LEU A 156 -26.14 -37.12 2.05
N ALA A 157 -27.33 -36.68 1.63
CA ALA A 157 -28.59 -37.29 2.07
C ALA A 157 -28.64 -38.79 1.72
N ARG A 158 -28.17 -39.16 0.53
CA ARG A 158 -28.05 -40.57 0.11
C ARG A 158 -27.08 -41.34 1.00
N ALA A 159 -25.88 -40.78 1.28
CA ALA A 159 -24.89 -41.44 2.14
C ALA A 159 -25.44 -41.68 3.57
N LYS A 160 -26.15 -40.67 4.13
CA LYS A 160 -26.81 -40.79 5.43
C LYS A 160 -27.91 -41.86 5.44
N ALA A 161 -28.72 -41.93 4.37
CA ALA A 161 -29.75 -42.95 4.23
C ALA A 161 -29.14 -44.37 4.21
N THR A 162 -28.04 -44.58 3.45
CA THR A 162 -27.33 -45.84 3.36
C THR A 162 -26.72 -46.23 4.72
N GLN A 163 -26.17 -45.30 5.47
CA GLN A 163 -25.70 -45.52 6.85
C GLN A 163 -26.85 -45.95 7.76
N GLN A 164 -27.99 -45.31 7.67
CA GLN A 164 -29.18 -45.65 8.47
C GLN A 164 -29.70 -47.04 8.12
N GLU A 165 -29.73 -47.44 6.84
CA GLU A 165 -30.06 -48.79 6.40
C GLU A 165 -29.12 -49.83 7.06
N GLN A 166 -27.81 -49.54 7.03
CA GLN A 166 -26.82 -50.43 7.69
C GLN A 166 -27.06 -50.53 9.21
N GLU A 167 -27.47 -49.48 9.88
CA GLU A 167 -27.81 -49.55 11.32
C GLU A 167 -29.01 -50.46 11.60
N LEU A 168 -30.00 -50.50 10.71
CA LEU A 168 -31.10 -51.44 10.77
C LEU A 168 -30.62 -52.88 10.58
N THR A 169 -29.72 -53.10 9.61
CA THR A 169 -29.10 -54.38 9.34
C THR A 169 -28.27 -54.89 10.53
N ILE A 170 -27.52 -54.01 11.16
CA ILE A 170 -26.79 -54.37 12.40
C ILE A 170 -27.74 -54.76 13.53
N ARG A 171 -28.84 -54.02 13.73
CA ARG A 171 -29.84 -54.37 14.76
C ARG A 171 -30.48 -55.72 14.49
N GLN A 172 -30.64 -56.09 13.20
CA GLN A 172 -31.16 -57.42 12.84
C GLN A 172 -30.11 -58.50 13.13
N SER A 173 -28.89 -58.39 12.63
CA SER A 173 -27.83 -59.37 12.84
C SER A 173 -27.45 -59.53 14.30
N GLN A 174 -27.49 -58.44 15.07
CA GLN A 174 -27.33 -58.45 16.52
C GLN A 174 -28.37 -59.30 17.23
N ARG A 175 -29.66 -59.13 16.93
CA ARG A 175 -30.73 -59.95 17.49
C ARG A 175 -30.63 -61.41 17.11
N GLU A 176 -30.23 -61.72 15.87
CA GLU A 176 -29.98 -63.06 15.40
C GLU A 176 -28.83 -63.69 16.16
N PHE A 177 -27.71 -62.98 16.30
CA PHE A 177 -26.54 -63.41 17.09
C PHE A 177 -26.91 -63.68 18.55
N GLU A 178 -27.54 -62.71 19.26
CA GLU A 178 -27.95 -62.86 20.65
C GLU A 178 -28.93 -64.07 20.87
N ARG A 179 -29.79 -64.35 19.90
CA ARG A 179 -30.67 -65.50 19.93
C ARG A 179 -29.88 -66.78 19.79
N THR A 180 -28.94 -66.87 18.83
CA THR A 180 -28.13 -68.05 18.60
C THR A 180 -27.16 -68.27 19.75
N GLU A 181 -26.60 -67.24 20.37
CA GLU A 181 -25.77 -67.33 21.58
C GLU A 181 -26.49 -67.98 22.75
N ARG A 182 -27.77 -67.59 22.99
CA ARG A 182 -28.61 -68.23 24.02
C ARG A 182 -28.85 -69.72 23.74
N LEU A 183 -29.08 -70.09 22.46
CA LEU A 183 -29.28 -71.51 22.06
C LEU A 183 -27.95 -72.30 22.17
N TRP A 184 -26.81 -71.71 21.84
CA TRP A 184 -25.50 -72.28 22.00
C TRP A 184 -25.18 -72.55 23.48
N ASN A 185 -25.41 -71.59 24.32
CA ASN A 185 -25.26 -71.73 25.78
C ASN A 185 -26.18 -72.85 26.39
N SER A 186 -27.32 -73.07 25.76
CA SER A 186 -28.24 -74.19 26.10
C SER A 186 -27.91 -75.49 25.39
N LYS A 187 -26.78 -75.54 24.62
CA LYS A 187 -26.33 -76.72 23.83
C LYS A 187 -27.33 -77.19 22.76
N VAL A 188 -28.13 -76.28 22.24
CA VAL A 188 -29.13 -76.56 21.17
C VAL A 188 -28.59 -76.20 19.79
N ALA A 189 -27.83 -75.08 19.67
CA ALA A 189 -27.22 -74.69 18.41
C ALA A 189 -25.84 -75.34 18.21
N SER A 190 -25.41 -75.49 16.93
CA SER A 190 -24.06 -75.97 16.58
C SER A 190 -23.04 -74.86 16.70
N GLU A 191 -21.75 -75.19 16.87
CA GLU A 191 -20.63 -74.25 16.88
C GLU A 191 -20.55 -73.47 15.58
N THR A 192 -20.70 -74.13 14.46
CA THR A 192 -20.68 -73.51 13.11
C THR A 192 -21.77 -72.42 12.96
N GLU A 193 -22.97 -72.70 13.45
CA GLU A 193 -24.08 -71.73 13.37
C GLU A 193 -23.81 -70.50 14.29
N TYR A 194 -23.24 -70.72 15.48
CA TYR A 194 -22.84 -69.66 16.40
C TYR A 194 -21.76 -68.78 15.75
N GLU A 195 -20.70 -69.35 15.20
CA GLU A 195 -19.61 -68.65 14.55
C GLU A 195 -20.08 -67.86 13.30
N GLU A 196 -20.96 -68.46 12.47
CA GLU A 196 -21.53 -67.80 11.32
C GLU A 196 -22.31 -66.54 11.73
N ARG A 197 -23.16 -66.58 12.74
CA ARG A 197 -23.95 -65.46 13.20
C ARG A 197 -23.09 -64.39 13.84
N LYS A 198 -22.07 -64.79 14.60
CA LYS A 198 -21.10 -63.91 15.20
C LYS A 198 -20.32 -63.14 14.12
N PHE A 199 -19.76 -63.88 13.15
CA PHE A 199 -19.00 -63.29 12.06
C PHE A 199 -19.85 -62.31 11.21
N LYS A 200 -21.11 -62.69 10.94
CA LYS A 200 -22.04 -61.81 10.23
C LYS A 200 -22.27 -60.49 10.98
N TYR A 201 -22.54 -60.54 12.29
CA TYR A 201 -22.72 -59.33 13.11
C TYR A 201 -21.45 -58.49 13.13
N GLU A 202 -20.28 -59.07 13.37
CA GLU A 202 -19.00 -58.35 13.36
C GLU A 202 -18.69 -57.72 11.98
N SER A 203 -19.01 -58.41 10.89
CA SER A 203 -18.87 -57.89 9.54
C SER A 203 -19.80 -56.69 9.28
N ASP A 204 -21.07 -56.76 9.71
CA ASP A 204 -22.03 -55.69 9.55
C ASP A 204 -21.61 -54.43 10.36
N VAL A 205 -21.04 -54.66 11.58
CA VAL A 205 -20.47 -53.60 12.41
C VAL A 205 -19.24 -52.98 11.75
N ALA A 206 -18.33 -53.78 11.16
CA ALA A 206 -17.17 -53.28 10.45
C ALA A 206 -17.59 -52.44 9.23
N ARG A 207 -18.60 -52.87 8.48
CA ARG A 207 -19.15 -52.13 7.34
C ARG A 207 -19.68 -50.76 7.70
N ARG A 208 -20.27 -50.61 8.94
CA ARG A 208 -20.71 -49.32 9.44
C ARG A 208 -19.58 -48.31 9.50
N ALA A 209 -18.37 -48.72 9.87
CA ALA A 209 -17.21 -47.81 9.95
C ALA A 209 -16.88 -47.20 8.58
N SER A 210 -16.96 -47.99 7.48
CA SER A 210 -16.80 -47.51 6.14
C SER A 210 -17.88 -46.47 5.77
N LEU A 211 -19.14 -46.77 6.03
CA LEU A 211 -20.25 -45.88 5.73
C LEU A 211 -20.21 -44.56 6.53
N VAL A 212 -19.72 -44.61 7.79
CA VAL A 212 -19.45 -43.41 8.59
C VAL A 212 -18.37 -42.52 7.90
N ALA A 213 -17.32 -43.14 7.37
CA ALA A 213 -16.29 -42.43 6.63
C ALA A 213 -16.85 -41.82 5.32
N ASP A 214 -17.75 -42.55 4.61
CA ASP A 214 -18.40 -42.05 3.41
C ASP A 214 -19.29 -40.83 3.70
N VAL A 215 -20.04 -40.85 4.82
CA VAL A 215 -20.82 -39.68 5.27
C VAL A 215 -19.90 -38.50 5.58
N ALA A 216 -18.80 -38.74 6.31
CA ALA A 216 -17.84 -37.68 6.64
C ALA A 216 -17.20 -37.06 5.39
N LEU A 217 -16.90 -37.89 4.37
CA LEU A 217 -16.42 -37.39 3.06
C LEU A 217 -17.48 -36.53 2.37
N ALA A 218 -18.75 -37.00 2.34
CA ALA A 218 -19.84 -36.24 1.73
C ALA A 218 -20.07 -34.89 2.46
N GLU A 219 -19.99 -34.88 3.81
CA GLU A 219 -20.07 -33.64 4.60
C GLU A 219 -18.92 -32.67 4.31
N ALA A 220 -17.72 -33.19 4.09
CA ALA A 220 -16.59 -32.37 3.70
C ALA A 220 -16.81 -31.71 2.34
N ARG A 221 -17.40 -32.42 1.38
CA ARG A 221 -17.75 -31.87 0.05
C ARG A 221 -18.83 -30.78 0.14
N VAL A 222 -19.83 -30.95 1.01
CA VAL A 222 -20.84 -29.92 1.26
C VAL A 222 -20.16 -28.64 1.77
N ARG A 223 -19.30 -28.75 2.80
CA ARG A 223 -18.58 -27.60 3.35
C ARG A 223 -17.70 -26.91 2.30
N GLU A 224 -17.06 -27.65 1.42
CA GLU A 224 -16.27 -27.12 0.31
C GLU A 224 -17.15 -26.30 -0.65
N ALA A 225 -18.31 -26.85 -1.08
CA ALA A 225 -19.24 -26.17 -1.96
C ALA A 225 -19.87 -24.92 -1.32
N GLU A 226 -20.22 -24.99 -0.04
CA GLU A 226 -20.69 -23.84 0.76
C GLU A 226 -19.62 -22.72 0.80
N GLN A 227 -18.34 -23.09 0.99
CA GLN A 227 -17.26 -22.12 0.99
C GLN A 227 -17.05 -21.48 -0.38
N MET A 228 -17.18 -22.27 -1.47
CA MET A 228 -17.11 -21.73 -2.83
C MET A 228 -18.26 -20.73 -3.06
N LYS A 229 -19.48 -21.06 -2.65
CA LYS A 229 -20.61 -20.14 -2.70
C LYS A 229 -20.39 -18.90 -1.83
N ALA A 230 -19.88 -19.07 -0.60
CA ALA A 230 -19.58 -17.96 0.31
C ALA A 230 -18.57 -16.96 -0.27
N ASN A 231 -17.65 -17.41 -1.12
CA ASN A 231 -16.69 -16.57 -1.80
C ASN A 231 -17.30 -15.69 -2.91
N MET A 232 -18.55 -15.96 -3.32
CA MET A 232 -19.30 -15.13 -4.28
C MET A 232 -19.89 -13.89 -3.61
N PHE A 233 -19.90 -13.82 -2.28
CA PHE A 233 -20.39 -12.66 -1.54
C PHE A 233 -19.21 -11.80 -1.07
N ILE A 234 -19.13 -10.60 -1.61
CA ILE A 234 -18.13 -9.62 -1.21
C ILE A 234 -18.62 -8.92 0.05
N LYS A 235 -17.91 -9.07 1.17
CA LYS A 235 -18.34 -8.58 2.49
C LYS A 235 -17.36 -7.54 3.04
N ALA A 236 -17.89 -6.60 3.84
CA ALA A 236 -17.09 -5.61 4.54
C ALA A 236 -16.23 -6.26 5.63
N PRO A 237 -14.91 -6.02 5.69
CA PRO A 237 -14.02 -6.58 6.70
C PRO A 237 -14.08 -5.83 8.04
N PHE A 238 -14.57 -4.60 8.06
CA PHE A 238 -14.73 -3.74 9.24
C PHE A 238 -15.85 -2.72 9.00
N ASN A 239 -16.29 -2.07 10.08
CA ASN A 239 -17.26 -0.98 10.02
C ASN A 239 -16.61 0.26 9.41
N GLY A 240 -17.29 0.91 8.47
CA GLY A 240 -16.76 2.08 7.79
C GLY A 240 -17.74 2.70 6.81
N THR A 241 -17.21 3.55 5.95
CA THR A 241 -17.96 4.22 4.87
C THR A 241 -17.34 3.86 3.53
N VAL A 242 -18.18 3.61 2.54
CA VAL A 242 -17.77 3.40 1.15
C VAL A 242 -17.25 4.71 0.58
N ILE A 243 -15.98 4.76 0.18
CA ILE A 243 -15.36 5.97 -0.40
C ILE A 243 -15.29 5.94 -1.93
N SER A 244 -15.27 4.74 -2.52
CA SER A 244 -15.38 4.58 -3.98
C SER A 244 -16.03 3.26 -4.34
N LYS A 245 -16.75 3.27 -5.43
CA LYS A 245 -17.29 2.09 -6.12
C LYS A 245 -16.43 1.86 -7.37
N ASP A 246 -15.56 0.85 -7.30
CA ASP A 246 -14.54 0.61 -8.30
C ASP A 246 -15.04 -0.27 -9.46
N ALA A 247 -16.21 -0.92 -9.30
CA ALA A 247 -16.77 -1.81 -10.29
C ALA A 247 -18.29 -1.65 -10.42
N GLU A 248 -18.86 -2.03 -11.58
CA GLU A 248 -20.27 -1.91 -11.91
C GLU A 248 -20.95 -3.29 -12.07
N VAL A 249 -22.29 -3.29 -11.96
CA VAL A 249 -23.11 -4.48 -12.20
C VAL A 249 -22.90 -4.98 -13.63
N GLY A 250 -22.70 -6.28 -13.80
CA GLY A 250 -22.40 -6.92 -15.08
C GLY A 250 -20.90 -6.96 -15.43
N GLU A 251 -20.04 -6.30 -14.66
CA GLU A 251 -18.59 -6.32 -14.85
C GLU A 251 -17.98 -7.60 -14.28
N SER A 252 -16.95 -8.12 -14.95
CA SER A 252 -16.18 -9.28 -14.45
C SER A 252 -15.08 -8.83 -13.53
N ILE A 253 -14.98 -9.47 -12.37
CA ILE A 253 -13.97 -9.20 -11.35
C ILE A 253 -13.07 -10.43 -11.14
N LEU A 254 -11.76 -10.17 -10.96
CA LEU A 254 -10.75 -11.20 -10.74
C LEU A 254 -10.07 -11.00 -9.38
N PRO A 255 -9.77 -12.08 -8.65
CA PRO A 255 -9.04 -11.99 -7.39
C PRO A 255 -7.64 -11.40 -7.59
N GLY A 256 -7.23 -10.50 -6.69
CA GLY A 256 -5.85 -10.03 -6.60
C GLY A 256 -5.38 -9.07 -7.70
N GLY A 257 -6.27 -8.53 -8.53
CA GLY A 257 -5.88 -7.55 -9.57
C GLY A 257 -4.92 -8.09 -10.63
N MET A 258 -4.91 -9.38 -10.85
CA MET A 258 -4.09 -10.02 -11.87
C MET A 258 -4.59 -9.66 -13.27
N GLY A 259 -4.07 -8.56 -13.81
CA GLY A 259 -4.26 -8.12 -15.18
C GLY A 259 -4.89 -6.73 -15.27
N GLU A 260 -4.06 -5.71 -15.35
CA GLU A 260 -4.48 -4.32 -15.68
C GLU A 260 -5.26 -4.21 -17.01
N ALA A 261 -5.26 -5.26 -17.81
CA ALA A 261 -5.89 -5.27 -19.14
C ALA A 261 -7.28 -5.93 -19.19
N SER A 262 -7.75 -6.64 -18.16
CA SER A 262 -8.95 -7.49 -18.30
C SER A 262 -9.90 -7.55 -17.11
N GLY A 263 -9.65 -6.89 -16.00
CA GLY A 263 -10.55 -6.93 -14.85
C GLY A 263 -10.06 -6.13 -13.66
N ARG A 264 -10.94 -5.36 -13.04
CA ARG A 264 -10.66 -4.65 -11.81
C ARG A 264 -10.57 -5.65 -10.66
N GLY A 265 -9.52 -5.55 -9.85
CA GLY A 265 -9.34 -6.43 -8.70
C GLY A 265 -10.16 -6.01 -7.46
N SER A 266 -10.71 -4.79 -7.48
CA SER A 266 -11.48 -4.21 -6.37
C SER A 266 -12.91 -3.91 -6.84
N ALA A 267 -13.89 -4.24 -6.02
CA ALA A 267 -15.29 -3.86 -6.25
C ALA A 267 -15.63 -2.55 -5.55
N VAL A 268 -15.16 -2.39 -4.32
CA VAL A 268 -15.52 -1.27 -3.43
C VAL A 268 -14.33 -0.94 -2.54
N THR A 269 -14.11 0.34 -2.28
CA THR A 269 -13.14 0.79 -1.28
C THR A 269 -13.88 1.31 -0.05
N VAL A 270 -13.57 0.75 1.12
CA VAL A 270 -14.16 1.13 2.41
C VAL A 270 -13.10 1.76 3.30
N ALA A 271 -13.44 2.85 3.97
CA ALA A 271 -12.60 3.54 4.92
C ALA A 271 -13.31 3.77 6.27
N ASP A 272 -12.55 3.73 7.33
CA ASP A 272 -13.01 4.06 8.68
C ASP A 272 -12.87 5.57 8.90
N LEU A 273 -13.96 6.29 8.72
CA LEU A 273 -13.98 7.75 8.88
C LEU A 273 -14.18 8.22 10.33
N GLU A 274 -14.41 7.29 11.26
CA GLU A 274 -14.52 7.63 12.69
C GLU A 274 -13.13 7.77 13.33
N HIS A 275 -12.12 7.10 12.78
CA HIS A 275 -10.75 7.14 13.25
C HIS A 275 -9.84 7.71 12.17
N LEU A 276 -9.68 9.03 12.19
CA LEU A 276 -8.83 9.75 11.26
C LEU A 276 -7.42 9.94 11.83
N GLU A 277 -6.45 9.91 10.96
CA GLU A 277 -5.06 10.23 11.27
C GLU A 277 -4.52 11.24 10.23
N VAL A 278 -3.58 12.07 10.65
CA VAL A 278 -2.88 12.98 9.74
C VAL A 278 -1.53 12.35 9.39
N GLU A 279 -1.28 12.12 8.11
CA GLU A 279 0.03 11.75 7.61
C GLU A 279 0.79 13.01 7.26
N CYS A 280 1.82 13.32 8.05
CA CYS A 280 2.65 14.53 7.91
C CYS A 280 3.99 14.19 7.30
N ASP A 281 4.46 15.03 6.37
CA ASP A 281 5.82 14.98 5.84
C ASP A 281 6.73 15.91 6.66
N VAL A 282 7.56 15.32 7.52
CA VAL A 282 8.51 16.05 8.37
C VAL A 282 9.90 15.99 7.77
N LYS A 283 10.60 17.12 7.71
CA LYS A 283 12.00 17.17 7.26
C LYS A 283 12.90 16.35 8.19
N GLU A 284 13.87 15.66 7.62
CA GLU A 284 14.80 14.79 8.35
C GLU A 284 15.52 15.52 9.50
N ASP A 285 15.84 16.79 9.33
CA ASP A 285 16.52 17.64 10.34
C ASP A 285 15.72 17.74 11.65
N PHE A 286 14.42 17.59 11.61
CA PHE A 286 13.54 17.74 12.78
C PHE A 286 13.08 16.43 13.39
N ILE A 287 13.34 15.29 12.73
CA ILE A 287 12.83 13.99 13.16
C ILE A 287 13.33 13.57 14.55
N SER A 288 14.56 13.97 14.90
CA SER A 288 15.14 13.69 16.21
C SER A 288 14.42 14.35 17.39
N ARG A 289 13.59 15.34 17.11
CA ARG A 289 12.78 16.08 18.09
C ARG A 289 11.37 15.53 18.24
N ILE A 290 10.99 14.57 17.43
CA ILE A 290 9.63 13.97 17.43
C ILE A 290 9.71 12.61 18.09
N VAL A 291 8.87 12.42 19.10
CA VAL A 291 8.81 11.18 19.87
C VAL A 291 7.37 10.63 19.78
N PRO A 292 7.20 9.31 19.57
CA PRO A 292 5.89 8.69 19.67
C PRO A 292 5.21 9.01 21.01
N GLY A 293 3.93 9.35 20.97
CA GLY A 293 3.16 9.79 22.13
C GLY A 293 3.19 11.29 22.40
N GLN A 294 3.99 12.07 21.69
CA GLN A 294 4.05 13.53 21.83
C GLN A 294 2.71 14.16 21.40
N THR A 295 2.24 15.13 22.21
CA THR A 295 1.06 15.94 21.88
C THR A 295 1.35 16.88 20.72
N THR A 296 0.38 17.01 19.84
CA THR A 296 0.45 17.88 18.65
C THR A 296 -0.85 18.67 18.53
N GLU A 297 -0.78 19.78 17.82
CA GLU A 297 -1.93 20.57 17.46
C GLU A 297 -2.13 20.48 15.94
N VAL A 298 -3.32 20.10 15.52
CA VAL A 298 -3.67 19.92 14.11
C VAL A 298 -4.66 21.00 13.71
N ALA A 299 -4.29 21.79 12.72
CA ALA A 299 -5.17 22.73 12.06
C ALA A 299 -5.57 22.17 10.68
N VAL A 300 -6.87 22.15 10.39
CA VAL A 300 -7.42 21.64 9.13
C VAL A 300 -7.93 22.82 8.32
N ASP A 301 -7.45 22.99 7.10
CA ASP A 301 -7.80 24.12 6.22
C ASP A 301 -9.31 24.19 5.89
N ALA A 302 -9.97 23.02 5.84
CA ALA A 302 -11.40 22.92 5.59
C ALA A 302 -12.26 23.48 6.73
N VAL A 303 -11.70 23.61 7.96
CA VAL A 303 -12.42 24.12 9.13
C VAL A 303 -11.55 25.19 9.80
N PRO A 304 -11.48 26.40 9.22
CA PRO A 304 -10.64 27.47 9.73
C PRO A 304 -11.11 27.91 11.13
N GLY A 305 -10.15 28.11 12.04
CA GLY A 305 -10.42 28.57 13.41
C GLY A 305 -10.55 27.45 14.45
N PHE A 306 -10.65 26.21 14.06
CA PHE A 306 -10.59 25.05 14.97
C PHE A 306 -9.20 24.43 14.97
N ARG A 307 -8.76 24.03 16.17
CA ARG A 307 -7.50 23.31 16.37
C ARG A 307 -7.82 22.04 17.14
N TYR A 308 -7.47 20.92 16.54
CA TYR A 308 -7.68 19.62 17.13
C TYR A 308 -6.43 19.18 17.88
N GLN A 309 -6.63 18.57 19.03
CA GLN A 309 -5.52 17.94 19.72
C GLN A 309 -5.22 16.61 19.07
N GLY A 310 -3.95 16.36 18.82
CA GLY A 310 -3.47 15.10 18.26
C GLY A 310 -2.32 14.54 19.08
N ARG A 311 -1.98 13.32 18.76
CA ARG A 311 -0.83 12.63 19.36
C ARG A 311 -0.05 11.92 18.29
N VAL A 312 1.28 12.04 18.31
CA VAL A 312 2.15 11.29 17.42
C VAL A 312 1.98 9.80 17.68
N ARG A 313 1.40 9.07 16.74
CA ARG A 313 1.16 7.64 16.87
C ARG A 313 2.39 6.83 16.49
N LYS A 314 2.98 7.13 15.34
CA LYS A 314 4.18 6.45 14.85
C LYS A 314 4.95 7.29 13.83
N ILE A 315 6.23 7.03 13.77
CA ILE A 315 7.15 7.54 12.75
C ILE A 315 7.41 6.38 11.78
N ILE A 316 7.28 6.63 10.48
CA ILE A 316 7.54 5.63 9.44
C ILE A 316 8.97 5.87 8.92
N PRO A 317 9.94 4.97 9.19
CA PRO A 317 11.35 5.18 8.87
C PRO A 317 11.65 5.01 7.36
N MET A 318 10.66 5.25 6.51
CA MET A 318 10.79 5.25 5.07
C MET A 318 10.64 6.70 4.60
N GLY A 319 11.76 7.36 4.37
CA GLY A 319 11.80 8.73 3.87
C GLY A 319 11.63 8.82 2.36
N ASP A 320 11.05 9.90 1.90
CA ASP A 320 11.12 10.31 0.51
C ASP A 320 12.51 10.93 0.25
N ARG A 321 13.37 10.20 -0.48
CA ARG A 321 14.74 10.66 -0.78
C ARG A 321 14.77 11.92 -1.63
N ALA A 322 13.73 12.15 -2.44
CA ALA A 322 13.67 13.33 -3.30
C ALA A 322 13.35 14.59 -2.50
N ARG A 323 12.63 14.46 -1.39
CA ARG A 323 12.19 15.58 -0.54
C ARG A 323 12.93 15.66 0.79
N ALA A 324 13.75 14.67 1.14
CA ALA A 324 14.41 14.52 2.46
C ALA A 324 13.37 14.64 3.61
N THR A 325 12.22 13.97 3.47
CA THR A 325 11.15 13.96 4.46
C THR A 325 10.88 12.56 4.98
N ILE A 326 10.44 12.47 6.22
CA ILE A 326 10.02 11.24 6.90
C ILE A 326 8.55 11.39 7.26
N LYS A 327 7.77 10.34 7.00
CA LYS A 327 6.34 10.33 7.28
C LYS A 327 6.07 10.10 8.76
N VAL A 328 5.28 10.97 9.34
CA VAL A 328 4.83 10.89 10.75
C VAL A 328 3.31 10.82 10.76
N LYS A 329 2.76 9.82 11.44
CA LYS A 329 1.33 9.68 11.60
C LYS A 329 0.87 10.19 12.95
N VAL A 330 -0.05 11.13 12.92
CA VAL A 330 -0.65 11.80 14.07
C VAL A 330 -2.11 11.37 14.18
N GLU A 331 -2.49 10.80 15.31
CA GLU A 331 -3.87 10.46 15.63
C GLU A 331 -4.59 11.69 16.20
N ILE A 332 -5.80 11.98 15.73
CA ILE A 332 -6.66 13.04 16.26
C ILE A 332 -7.43 12.46 17.45
N VAL A 333 -7.43 13.19 18.57
CA VAL A 333 -8.08 12.77 19.84
C VAL A 333 -9.39 13.52 20.03
#